data_52821e4204428037d6c2ae46ac21fc5d
#
_entry.id   52821e4204428037d6c2ae46ac21fc5d
#
_cell.length_a   1.000
_cell.length_b   1.000
_cell.length_c   1.000
_cell.angle_alpha   90.00
_cell.angle_beta   90.00
_cell.angle_gamma   90.00
#
_symmetry.space_group_name_H-M   'P 1'
#
loop_
_entity.id
_entity.type
_entity.pdbx_description
1 polymer ?
#
loop_
_entity_poly.entity_id
_entity_poly.type
_entity_poly.pdbx_seq_one_letter_code
_entity_poly.pdbx_strand_id
1 'polypeptide(L)'
;VQDLFMVLKFIAYFVGTLVLVSGIIGISNIMLIVVKERTKEIGIRRALGATPGAIRSQILLEAIFLTIIAGMFGIAVATGLLAILNMILATMPTDGMMFISPSVDLVVVFIALLILVGSGLLAGFIPAQTAINVKPVDALRTE
;
A
#
# COMPACT_ATOMS: atom_id res chain seq x y z
N VAL A 1 -24.86 -11.73 -21.73
CA VAL A 1 -24.84 -10.86 -20.52
C VAL A 1 -23.81 -11.39 -19.51
N GLN A 2 -23.79 -12.70 -19.22
CA GLN A 2 -22.83 -13.30 -18.26
C GLN A 2 -21.37 -13.13 -18.72
N ASP A 3 -21.09 -13.31 -20.01
CA ASP A 3 -19.75 -13.16 -20.58
C ASP A 3 -19.23 -11.72 -20.45
N LEU A 4 -20.12 -10.73 -20.62
CA LEU A 4 -19.78 -9.32 -20.46
C LEU A 4 -19.35 -9.02 -19.01
N PHE A 5 -20.11 -9.51 -18.02
CA PHE A 5 -19.76 -9.34 -16.60
C PHE A 5 -18.46 -10.05 -16.22
N MET A 6 -18.18 -11.21 -16.84
CA MET A 6 -16.92 -11.93 -16.63
C MET A 6 -15.73 -11.12 -17.15
N VAL A 7 -15.84 -10.56 -18.36
CA VAL A 7 -14.80 -9.71 -18.96
C VAL A 7 -14.58 -8.45 -18.13
N LEU A 8 -15.65 -7.77 -17.67
CA LEU A 8 -15.54 -6.58 -16.84
C LEU A 8 -14.85 -6.87 -15.51
N LYS A 9 -15.21 -7.98 -14.85
CA LYS A 9 -14.54 -8.42 -13.61
C LYS A 9 -13.06 -8.72 -13.85
N PHE A 10 -12.72 -9.42 -14.93
CA PHE A 10 -11.33 -9.72 -15.27
C PHE A 10 -10.51 -8.44 -15.48
N ILE A 11 -11.04 -7.48 -16.25
CA ILE A 11 -10.39 -6.19 -16.49
C ILE A 11 -10.19 -5.46 -15.14
N ALA A 12 -11.22 -5.42 -14.28
CA ALA A 12 -11.14 -4.75 -12.99
C ALA A 12 -10.06 -5.36 -12.08
N TYR A 13 -10.00 -6.70 -11.98
CA TYR A 13 -8.96 -7.37 -11.20
C TYR A 13 -7.56 -7.18 -11.80
N PHE A 14 -7.44 -7.23 -13.12
CA PHE A 14 -6.17 -7.02 -13.80
C PHE A 14 -5.62 -5.61 -13.57
N VAL A 15 -6.45 -4.60 -13.81
CA VAL A 15 -6.08 -3.19 -13.57
C VAL A 15 -5.78 -2.95 -12.10
N GLY A 16 -6.61 -3.47 -11.18
CA GLY A 16 -6.39 -3.35 -9.73
C GLY A 16 -5.05 -3.95 -9.30
N THR A 17 -4.68 -5.10 -9.86
CA THR A 17 -3.39 -5.74 -9.58
C THR A 17 -2.22 -4.90 -10.10
N LEU A 18 -2.32 -4.35 -11.31
CA LEU A 18 -1.28 -3.47 -11.87
C LEU A 18 -1.08 -2.20 -11.03
N VAL A 19 -2.17 -1.58 -10.59
CA VAL A 19 -2.14 -0.40 -9.71
C VAL A 19 -1.49 -0.75 -8.37
N LEU A 20 -1.84 -1.91 -7.78
CA LEU A 20 -1.24 -2.38 -6.53
C LEU A 20 0.27 -2.58 -6.68
N VAL A 21 0.72 -3.26 -7.74
CA VAL A 21 2.16 -3.48 -8.02
C VAL A 21 2.88 -2.15 -8.21
N SER A 22 2.29 -1.21 -8.95
CA SER A 22 2.84 0.14 -9.12
C SER A 22 2.99 0.86 -7.77
N GLY A 23 2.00 0.75 -6.89
CA GLY A 23 2.04 1.30 -5.52
C GLY A 23 3.15 0.69 -4.66
N ILE A 24 3.33 -0.63 -4.71
CA ILE A 24 4.41 -1.35 -4.01
C ILE A 24 5.78 -0.82 -4.45
N ILE A 25 5.99 -0.69 -5.76
CA ILE A 25 7.24 -0.16 -6.33
C ILE A 25 7.46 1.29 -5.90
N GLY A 26 6.42 2.12 -5.94
CA GLY A 26 6.49 3.52 -5.53
C GLY A 26 6.91 3.68 -4.06
N ILE A 27 6.26 2.95 -3.15
CA ILE A 27 6.61 2.97 -1.72
C ILE A 27 8.04 2.45 -1.50
N SER A 28 8.41 1.35 -2.17
CA SER A 28 9.76 0.78 -2.07
C SER A 28 10.84 1.78 -2.50
N ASN A 29 10.62 2.51 -3.59
CA ASN A 29 11.55 3.53 -4.08
C ASN A 29 11.70 4.70 -3.08
N ILE A 30 10.59 5.20 -2.52
CA ILE A 30 10.62 6.26 -1.51
C ILE A 30 11.37 5.78 -0.27
N MET A 31 11.08 4.59 0.22
CA MET A 31 11.73 4.03 1.40
C MET A 31 13.23 3.77 1.19
N LEU A 32 13.66 3.40 -0.04
CA LEU A 32 15.08 3.29 -0.38
C LEU A 32 15.80 4.63 -0.28
N ILE A 33 15.18 5.73 -0.71
CA ILE A 33 15.71 7.08 -0.59
C ILE A 33 15.83 7.44 0.88
N VAL A 34 14.79 7.25 1.67
CA VAL A 34 14.76 7.52 3.12
C VAL A 34 15.85 6.75 3.85
N VAL A 35 16.03 5.45 3.55
CA VAL A 35 17.11 4.63 4.14
C VAL A 35 18.48 5.18 3.79
N LYS A 36 18.71 5.62 2.54
CA LYS A 36 19.97 6.23 2.13
C LYS A 36 20.25 7.55 2.86
N GLU A 37 19.25 8.40 3.01
CA GLU A 37 19.38 9.67 3.75
C GLU A 37 19.68 9.45 5.22
N ARG A 38 19.10 8.40 5.84
CA ARG A 38 19.32 8.03 7.26
C ARG A 38 20.48 7.04 7.46
N THR A 39 21.32 6.78 6.46
CA THR A 39 22.42 5.80 6.53
C THR A 39 23.36 6.06 7.72
N LYS A 40 23.71 7.33 7.99
CA LYS A 40 24.58 7.72 9.11
C LYS A 40 23.92 7.40 10.45
N GLU A 41 22.64 7.69 10.62
CA GLU A 41 21.87 7.38 11.83
C GLU A 41 21.79 5.86 12.07
N ILE A 42 21.50 5.10 11.03
CA ILE A 42 21.45 3.63 11.08
C ILE A 42 22.83 3.06 11.45
N GLY A 43 23.89 3.62 10.87
CA GLY A 43 25.28 3.25 11.19
C GLY A 43 25.64 3.48 12.65
N ILE A 44 25.29 4.64 13.21
CA ILE A 44 25.50 4.97 14.64
C ILE A 44 24.73 3.99 15.53
N ARG A 45 23.46 3.73 15.26
CA ARG A 45 22.65 2.77 16.03
C ARG A 45 23.26 1.37 16.02
N ARG A 46 23.79 0.93 14.89
CA ARG A 46 24.48 -0.36 14.78
C ARG A 46 25.79 -0.38 15.54
N ALA A 47 26.57 0.70 15.54
CA ALA A 47 27.79 0.82 16.31
C ALA A 47 27.51 0.80 17.83
N LEU A 48 26.35 1.30 18.28
CA LEU A 48 25.87 1.25 19.65
C LEU A 48 25.26 -0.11 20.04
N GLY A 49 25.26 -1.10 19.14
CA GLY A 49 24.82 -2.47 19.43
C GLY A 49 23.41 -2.82 18.96
N ALA A 50 22.76 -1.98 18.16
CA ALA A 50 21.46 -2.34 17.58
C ALA A 50 21.58 -3.56 16.65
N THR A 51 20.72 -4.56 16.87
CA THR A 51 20.69 -5.76 16.04
C THR A 51 20.15 -5.47 14.63
N PRO A 52 20.63 -6.18 13.59
CA PRO A 52 20.07 -6.04 12.23
C PRO A 52 18.55 -6.28 12.18
N GLY A 53 18.05 -7.18 13.04
CA GLY A 53 16.62 -7.47 13.16
C GLY A 53 15.79 -6.28 13.65
N ALA A 54 16.32 -5.51 14.62
CA ALA A 54 15.65 -4.33 15.14
C ALA A 54 15.51 -3.24 14.07
N ILE A 55 16.54 -3.03 13.26
CA ILE A 55 16.51 -2.06 12.15
C ILE A 55 15.54 -2.52 11.05
N ARG A 56 15.61 -3.82 10.70
CA ARG A 56 14.69 -4.39 9.71
C ARG A 56 13.23 -4.24 10.12
N SER A 57 12.87 -4.61 11.35
CA SER A 57 11.51 -4.51 11.85
C SER A 57 11.01 -3.08 11.88
N GLN A 58 11.85 -2.11 12.24
CA GLN A 58 11.50 -0.70 12.23
C GLN A 58 11.10 -0.22 10.83
N ILE A 59 11.90 -0.54 9.80
CA ILE A 59 11.62 -0.13 8.42
C ILE A 59 10.38 -0.83 7.86
N LEU A 60 10.19 -2.12 8.18
CA LEU A 60 8.99 -2.84 7.77
C LEU A 60 7.74 -2.26 8.42
N LEU A 61 7.78 -1.93 9.71
CA LEU A 61 6.67 -1.28 10.40
C LEU A 61 6.35 0.09 9.81
N GLU A 62 7.36 0.89 9.44
CA GLU A 62 7.17 2.18 8.80
C GLU A 62 6.47 2.02 7.44
N ALA A 63 6.89 1.05 6.62
CA ALA A 63 6.28 0.74 5.33
C ALA A 63 4.82 0.27 5.49
N ILE A 64 4.54 -0.63 6.44
CA ILE A 64 3.18 -1.11 6.73
C ILE A 64 2.30 0.06 7.20
N PHE A 65 2.80 0.89 8.10
CA PHE A 65 2.07 2.03 8.64
C PHE A 65 1.66 3.02 7.54
N LEU A 66 2.60 3.38 6.65
CA LEU A 66 2.33 4.23 5.50
C LEU A 66 1.28 3.60 4.58
N THR A 67 1.40 2.31 4.32
CA THR A 67 0.45 1.58 3.45
C THR A 67 -0.94 1.52 4.04
N ILE A 68 -1.07 1.29 5.34
CA ILE A 68 -2.37 1.26 6.04
C ILE A 68 -3.03 2.64 6.00
N ILE A 69 -2.30 3.73 6.32
CA ILE A 69 -2.85 5.09 6.27
C ILE A 69 -3.32 5.43 4.86
N ALA A 70 -2.48 5.21 3.85
CA ALA A 70 -2.83 5.47 2.46
C ALA A 70 -4.04 4.64 2.00
N GLY A 71 -4.09 3.36 2.41
CA GLY A 71 -5.19 2.45 2.08
C GLY A 71 -6.50 2.83 2.77
N MET A 72 -6.47 3.18 4.04
CA MET A 72 -7.67 3.67 4.75
C MET A 72 -8.21 4.94 4.11
N PHE A 73 -7.33 5.88 3.75
CA PHE A 73 -7.73 7.08 3.03
C PHE A 73 -8.33 6.74 1.66
N GLY A 74 -7.72 5.81 0.92
CA GLY A 74 -8.23 5.32 -0.36
C GLY A 74 -9.63 4.68 -0.23
N ILE A 75 -9.85 3.84 0.78
CA ILE A 75 -11.16 3.23 1.07
C ILE A 75 -12.19 4.31 1.41
N ALA A 76 -11.83 5.30 2.24
CA ALA A 76 -12.72 6.39 2.61
C ALA A 76 -13.14 7.22 1.38
N VAL A 77 -12.20 7.55 0.50
CA VAL A 77 -12.48 8.26 -0.76
C VAL A 77 -13.36 7.42 -1.68
N ALA A 78 -13.05 6.13 -1.86
CA ALA A 78 -13.82 5.23 -2.72
C ALA A 78 -15.28 5.07 -2.24
N THR A 79 -15.48 4.87 -0.93
CA THR A 79 -16.82 4.76 -0.34
C THR A 79 -17.59 6.08 -0.43
N GLY A 80 -16.92 7.22 -0.26
CA GLY A 80 -17.50 8.55 -0.45
C GLY A 80 -17.95 8.78 -1.89
N LEU A 81 -17.14 8.43 -2.88
CA LEU A 81 -17.50 8.51 -4.30
C LEU A 81 -18.69 7.61 -4.65
N LEU A 82 -18.73 6.38 -4.10
CA LEU A 82 -19.87 5.49 -4.30
C LEU A 82 -21.15 6.05 -3.68
N ALA A 83 -21.08 6.68 -2.50
CA ALA A 83 -22.23 7.33 -1.88
C ALA A 83 -22.77 8.48 -2.74
N ILE A 84 -21.88 9.31 -3.30
CA ILE A 84 -22.28 10.40 -4.21
C ILE A 84 -22.91 9.82 -5.48
N LEU A 85 -22.32 8.78 -6.06
CA LEU A 85 -22.85 8.12 -7.25
C LEU A 85 -24.26 7.58 -6.99
N ASN A 86 -24.47 6.90 -5.85
CA ASN A 86 -25.79 6.39 -5.46
C ASN A 86 -26.81 7.51 -5.30
N MET A 87 -26.40 8.66 -4.74
CA MET A 87 -27.28 9.82 -4.60
C MET A 87 -27.70 10.38 -5.97
N ILE A 88 -26.78 10.47 -6.93
CA ILE A 88 -27.05 10.93 -8.29
C ILE A 88 -27.99 9.93 -9.01
N LEU A 89 -27.71 8.63 -8.91
CA LEU A 89 -28.55 7.59 -9.52
C LEU A 89 -29.97 7.57 -8.96
N ALA A 90 -30.14 7.84 -7.67
CA ALA A 90 -31.45 7.92 -7.03
C ALA A 90 -32.34 9.08 -7.54
N THR A 91 -31.73 10.12 -8.14
CA THR A 91 -32.45 11.28 -8.71
C THR A 91 -32.84 11.08 -10.19
N MET A 92 -32.29 10.03 -10.84
CA MET A 92 -32.64 9.75 -12.24
C MET A 92 -33.89 8.86 -12.34
N PRO A 93 -34.83 9.15 -13.27
CA PRO A 93 -35.97 8.27 -13.49
C PRO A 93 -35.47 6.93 -14.03
N THR A 94 -35.59 5.88 -13.23
CA THR A 94 -35.10 4.52 -13.54
C THR A 94 -36.21 3.69 -14.18
N ASP A 95 -36.75 4.10 -15.31
CA ASP A 95 -37.61 3.24 -16.10
C ASP A 95 -36.78 2.13 -16.75
N GLY A 96 -36.69 0.99 -16.04
CA GLY A 96 -36.13 -0.26 -16.56
C GLY A 96 -34.64 -0.53 -16.34
N MET A 97 -33.89 0.30 -15.65
CA MET A 97 -32.49 -0.01 -15.29
C MET A 97 -32.42 -0.69 -13.92
N MET A 98 -32.03 -1.97 -13.94
CA MET A 98 -31.81 -2.82 -12.77
C MET A 98 -30.46 -2.47 -12.12
N PHE A 99 -30.29 -1.20 -11.68
CA PHE A 99 -29.09 -0.84 -10.91
C PHE A 99 -29.34 -1.16 -9.43
N ILE A 100 -28.70 -2.24 -8.98
CA ILE A 100 -28.53 -2.52 -7.56
C ILE A 100 -27.57 -1.46 -7.02
N SER A 101 -27.98 -0.73 -5.98
CA SER A 101 -27.12 0.25 -5.30
C SER A 101 -25.81 -0.42 -4.89
N PRO A 102 -24.65 0.01 -5.42
CA PRO A 102 -23.37 -0.59 -5.05
C PRO A 102 -23.12 -0.36 -3.55
N SER A 103 -23.01 -1.44 -2.80
CA SER A 103 -22.69 -1.42 -1.38
C SER A 103 -21.33 -2.07 -1.15
N VAL A 104 -20.57 -1.53 -0.20
CA VAL A 104 -19.28 -2.10 0.18
C VAL A 104 -19.52 -3.09 1.31
N ASP A 105 -19.22 -4.36 1.05
CA ASP A 105 -19.28 -5.41 2.05
C ASP A 105 -18.09 -5.30 3.03
N LEU A 106 -18.36 -5.47 4.33
CA LEU A 106 -17.33 -5.52 5.38
C LEU A 106 -16.27 -6.59 5.13
N VAL A 107 -16.64 -7.72 4.53
CA VAL A 107 -15.70 -8.79 4.16
C VAL A 107 -14.71 -8.28 3.12
N VAL A 108 -15.18 -7.53 2.13
CA VAL A 108 -14.30 -6.93 1.09
C VAL A 108 -13.33 -5.93 1.72
N VAL A 109 -13.79 -5.10 2.65
CA VAL A 109 -12.93 -4.16 3.39
C VAL A 109 -11.85 -4.90 4.16
N PHE A 110 -12.21 -5.99 4.86
CA PHE A 110 -11.25 -6.80 5.62
C PHE A 110 -10.20 -7.45 4.73
N ILE A 111 -10.62 -8.02 3.60
CA ILE A 111 -9.69 -8.59 2.61
C ILE A 111 -8.77 -7.51 2.04
N ALA A 112 -9.31 -6.33 1.72
CA ALA A 112 -8.52 -5.19 1.24
C ALA A 112 -7.44 -4.77 2.25
N LEU A 113 -7.78 -4.72 3.55
CA LEU A 113 -6.80 -4.43 4.61
C LEU A 113 -5.70 -5.49 4.70
N LEU A 114 -6.03 -6.78 4.57
CA LEU A 114 -5.02 -7.85 4.54
C LEU A 114 -4.08 -7.72 3.32
N ILE A 115 -4.64 -7.40 2.15
CA ILE A 115 -3.84 -7.16 0.93
C ILE A 115 -2.93 -5.95 1.13
N LEU A 116 -3.42 -4.88 1.76
CA LEU A 116 -2.62 -3.68 2.06
C LEU A 116 -1.47 -3.97 3.02
N VAL A 117 -1.69 -4.73 4.09
CA VAL A 117 -0.62 -5.14 5.00
C VAL A 117 0.42 -5.99 4.27
N GLY A 118 -0.03 -6.96 3.47
CA GLY A 118 0.86 -7.78 2.65
C GLY A 118 1.67 -6.95 1.65
N SER A 119 1.06 -5.98 0.99
CA SER A 119 1.73 -5.08 0.05
C SER A 119 2.74 -4.17 0.75
N GLY A 120 2.44 -3.68 1.95
CA GLY A 120 3.37 -2.92 2.78
C GLY A 120 4.61 -3.73 3.19
N LEU A 121 4.43 -5.00 3.56
CA LEU A 121 5.54 -5.92 3.82
C LEU A 121 6.43 -6.10 2.58
N LEU A 122 5.83 -6.33 1.41
CA LEU A 122 6.57 -6.48 0.15
C LEU A 122 7.32 -5.19 -0.22
N ALA A 123 6.66 -4.04 -0.09
CA ALA A 123 7.26 -2.73 -0.38
C ALA A 123 8.44 -2.40 0.55
N GLY A 124 8.34 -2.76 1.83
CA GLY A 124 9.37 -2.53 2.84
C GLY A 124 10.51 -3.54 2.82
N PHE A 125 10.35 -4.69 2.14
CA PHE A 125 11.35 -5.77 2.20
C PHE A 125 12.71 -5.38 1.60
N ILE A 126 12.72 -4.80 0.39
CA ILE A 126 13.95 -4.37 -0.29
C ILE A 126 14.66 -3.26 0.49
N PRO A 127 14.02 -2.15 0.90
CA PRO A 127 14.67 -1.11 1.69
C PRO A 127 15.14 -1.61 3.06
N ALA A 128 14.40 -2.49 3.72
CA ALA A 128 14.81 -3.09 4.97
C ALA A 128 16.09 -3.94 4.82
N GLN A 129 16.19 -4.70 3.74
CA GLN A 129 17.39 -5.47 3.42
C GLN A 129 18.57 -4.57 3.10
N THR A 130 18.36 -3.46 2.40
CA THR A 130 19.40 -2.47 2.10
C THR A 130 19.93 -1.83 3.37
N ALA A 131 19.07 -1.49 4.32
CA ALA A 131 19.45 -0.86 5.58
C ALA A 131 20.36 -1.74 6.46
N ILE A 132 20.11 -3.04 6.50
CA ILE A 132 20.97 -3.95 7.31
C ILE A 132 22.35 -4.22 6.68
N ASN A 133 22.49 -3.98 5.37
CA ASN A 133 23.77 -4.13 4.68
C ASN A 133 24.69 -2.90 4.84
N VAL A 134 24.22 -1.81 5.46
CA VAL A 134 25.04 -0.64 5.77
C VAL A 134 26.13 -1.03 6.79
N LYS A 135 27.39 -0.92 6.37
CA LYS A 135 28.53 -1.15 7.27
C LYS A 135 28.74 0.09 8.14
N PRO A 136 28.86 -0.04 9.48
CA PRO A 136 29.07 1.09 10.38
C PRO A 136 30.29 1.95 10.00
N VAL A 137 31.35 1.31 9.49
CA VAL A 137 32.59 1.98 9.09
C VAL A 137 32.39 2.90 7.88
N ASP A 138 31.59 2.47 6.89
CA ASP A 138 31.33 3.26 5.68
C ASP A 138 30.40 4.43 6.00
N ALA A 139 29.47 4.26 6.94
CA ALA A 139 28.54 5.32 7.37
C ALA A 139 29.24 6.48 8.11
N LEU A 140 30.40 6.23 8.73
CA LEU A 140 31.19 7.22 9.47
C LEU A 140 32.30 7.86 8.61
N ARG A 141 32.60 7.29 7.43
CA ARG A 141 33.69 7.74 6.55
C ARG A 141 33.26 8.71 5.45
N THR A 142 31.97 8.88 5.21
CA THR A 142 31.45 9.84 4.22
C THR A 142 31.51 11.27 4.77
N GLU A 143 32.63 11.90 4.67
CA GLU A 143 32.83 13.33 4.43
C GLU A 143 33.21 13.54 2.98
#